data_38e5a9e65d071bf068567dbdb6d4a0ca
#
_entry.id   38e5a9e65d071bf068567dbdb6d4a0ca
#
_cell.length_a   1.000
_cell.length_b   1.000
_cell.length_c   1.000
_cell.angle_alpha   90.00
_cell.angle_beta   90.00
_cell.angle_gamma   90.00
#
_symmetry.space_group_name_H-M   'P 1'
#
loop_
_entity.id
_entity.type
_entity.pdbx_description
1 polymer ?
#
loop_
_entity_poly.entity_id
_entity_poly.type
_entity_poly.pdbx_seq_one_letter_code
_entity_poly.pdbx_strand_id
1 'polypeptide(L)'
;MKALLSHEPGGPETLQLSEMPDPVAAPGELLVSVRACSINYPDALIIEDKYQLKPQRPFAPGSEIAGEVEAVGDGVAGWSVGDRLIAAVGFGGLVEKIAIPAERAIQLPAERSFEEGSALLLTYATAIHALVDRGRLEAGQSLLVLGASGGVGIAAVEIGKALGARVVAAVSSEAKAKAALGAGADQAMVYPAGDLDPKALAQQFKEAVGPNGADVILDPVGGDYSEAALRSIAWEGRFLVVGFPAGIAKLPLNLTLLKSCDVCGVFWGAFAAREPQRNAAHIERLFRWWAEGRIAPMISATYPLERAGEAIAALRDRKAIGKLVVTL
;
A
#
# COMPACT_ATOMS: atom_id res chain seq x y z
N MET A 1 -20.40 -10.97 17.00
CA MET A 1 -19.76 -10.82 15.70
C MET A 1 -18.58 -11.74 15.56
N LYS A 2 -18.28 -12.18 14.33
CA LYS A 2 -17.03 -12.93 14.05
C LYS A 2 -15.84 -11.99 13.87
N ALA A 3 -14.67 -12.46 14.32
CA ALA A 3 -13.39 -11.76 14.21
C ALA A 3 -12.25 -12.76 14.00
N LEU A 4 -11.27 -12.43 13.15
CA LEU A 4 -10.05 -13.21 13.01
C LEU A 4 -8.98 -12.63 13.92
N LEU A 5 -8.59 -13.34 14.98
CA LEU A 5 -7.78 -12.82 16.08
C LEU A 5 -6.36 -13.39 16.13
N SER A 6 -5.41 -12.51 16.46
CA SER A 6 -4.06 -12.85 16.90
C SER A 6 -4.01 -12.91 18.43
N HIS A 7 -3.85 -14.10 19.00
CA HIS A 7 -3.74 -14.32 20.45
C HIS A 7 -2.30 -14.31 20.95
N GLU A 8 -1.36 -14.67 20.07
CA GLU A 8 0.08 -14.72 20.35
C GLU A 8 0.87 -14.21 19.12
N PRO A 9 2.13 -13.81 19.27
CA PRO A 9 3.00 -13.51 18.14
C PRO A 9 3.21 -14.75 17.26
N GLY A 10 2.90 -14.64 15.96
CA GLY A 10 3.05 -15.77 15.05
C GLY A 10 2.66 -15.43 13.61
N GLY A 11 2.84 -16.38 12.71
CA GLY A 11 2.44 -16.22 11.32
C GLY A 11 0.92 -16.30 11.12
N PRO A 12 0.45 -16.16 9.86
CA PRO A 12 -0.99 -16.22 9.54
C PRO A 12 -1.70 -17.50 9.99
N GLU A 13 -0.93 -18.58 10.13
CA GLU A 13 -1.39 -19.89 10.61
C GLU A 13 -1.80 -19.91 12.08
N THR A 14 -1.40 -18.91 12.89
CA THR A 14 -1.76 -18.80 14.32
C THR A 14 -3.05 -18.02 14.55
N LEU A 15 -3.59 -17.39 13.49
CA LEU A 15 -4.81 -16.62 13.57
C LEU A 15 -6.02 -17.53 13.81
N GLN A 16 -6.93 -17.10 14.70
CA GLN A 16 -8.11 -17.88 15.10
C GLN A 16 -9.39 -17.10 14.83
N LEU A 17 -10.32 -17.73 14.13
CA LEU A 17 -11.68 -17.20 14.01
C LEU A 17 -12.39 -17.36 15.35
N SER A 18 -12.92 -16.29 15.88
CA SER A 18 -13.54 -16.23 17.21
C SER A 18 -14.83 -15.42 17.17
N GLU A 19 -15.76 -15.71 18.07
CA GLU A 19 -16.90 -14.86 18.34
C GLU A 19 -16.56 -13.82 19.40
N MET A 20 -16.96 -12.57 19.16
CA MET A 20 -16.80 -11.45 20.08
C MET A 20 -18.13 -10.72 20.27
N PRO A 21 -18.33 -10.03 21.41
CA PRO A 21 -19.43 -9.07 21.52
C PRO A 21 -19.37 -8.02 20.40
N ASP A 22 -20.53 -7.58 19.91
CA ASP A 22 -20.61 -6.47 18.98
C ASP A 22 -20.09 -5.19 19.67
N PRO A 23 -19.25 -4.37 18.99
CA PRO A 23 -18.86 -3.07 19.51
C PRO A 23 -20.04 -2.10 19.49
N VAL A 24 -19.93 -1.03 20.26
CA VAL A 24 -20.91 0.06 20.31
C VAL A 24 -20.16 1.35 19.96
N ALA A 25 -20.77 2.20 19.13
CA ALA A 25 -20.20 3.50 18.82
C ALA A 25 -20.18 4.40 20.06
N ALA A 26 -19.01 4.82 20.49
CA ALA A 26 -18.86 5.87 21.50
C ALA A 26 -19.14 7.27 20.92
N PRO A 27 -19.27 8.32 21.76
CA PRO A 27 -19.37 9.68 21.25
C PRO A 27 -18.20 10.02 20.30
N GLY A 28 -18.51 10.57 19.12
CA GLY A 28 -17.51 10.87 18.07
C GLY A 28 -17.17 9.70 17.14
N GLU A 29 -17.76 8.52 17.34
CA GLU A 29 -17.47 7.32 16.56
C GLU A 29 -18.64 6.89 15.64
N LEU A 30 -18.30 6.12 14.63
CA LEU A 30 -19.22 5.37 13.80
C LEU A 30 -19.07 3.88 14.10
N LEU A 31 -20.18 3.16 14.27
CA LEU A 31 -20.22 1.71 14.18
C LEU A 31 -20.35 1.33 12.71
N VAL A 32 -19.42 0.55 12.20
CA VAL A 32 -19.35 0.16 10.79
C VAL A 32 -19.55 -1.35 10.66
N SER A 33 -20.50 -1.75 9.84
CA SER A 33 -20.59 -3.11 9.30
C SER A 33 -19.55 -3.25 8.18
N VAL A 34 -18.48 -4.00 8.42
CA VAL A 34 -17.38 -4.18 7.46
C VAL A 34 -17.86 -5.10 6.33
N ARG A 35 -17.69 -4.65 5.10
CA ARG A 35 -18.03 -5.41 3.89
C ARG A 35 -16.78 -5.93 3.18
N ALA A 36 -15.68 -5.19 3.28
CA ALA A 36 -14.41 -5.58 2.71
C ALA A 36 -13.25 -5.03 3.54
N CYS A 37 -12.19 -5.84 3.67
CA CYS A 37 -10.93 -5.45 4.28
C CYS A 37 -9.79 -5.87 3.36
N SER A 38 -9.00 -4.94 2.86
CA SER A 38 -7.86 -5.31 2.02
C SER A 38 -6.63 -5.62 2.84
N ILE A 39 -5.88 -6.63 2.40
CA ILE A 39 -4.66 -7.08 3.08
C ILE A 39 -3.47 -6.24 2.62
N ASN A 40 -2.68 -5.80 3.60
CA ASN A 40 -1.49 -4.99 3.42
C ASN A 40 -0.28 -5.64 4.10
N TYR A 41 0.94 -5.27 3.68
CA TYR A 41 2.15 -5.86 4.26
C TYR A 41 2.29 -5.62 5.78
N PRO A 42 1.88 -4.46 6.33
CA PRO A 42 1.78 -4.28 7.78
C PRO A 42 0.95 -5.34 8.51
N ASP A 43 -0.09 -5.90 7.88
CA ASP A 43 -0.94 -6.93 8.52
C ASP A 43 -0.15 -8.23 8.79
N ALA A 44 0.78 -8.58 7.90
CA ALA A 44 1.69 -9.71 8.12
C ALA A 44 2.75 -9.41 9.18
N LEU A 45 3.21 -8.17 9.29
CA LEU A 45 4.23 -7.79 10.27
C LEU A 45 3.68 -7.60 11.68
N ILE A 46 2.46 -7.08 11.81
CA ILE A 46 1.86 -6.74 13.11
C ILE A 46 1.52 -8.01 13.91
N ILE A 47 1.09 -9.09 13.26
CA ILE A 47 0.82 -10.37 13.92
C ILE A 47 2.08 -11.05 14.45
N GLU A 48 3.25 -10.76 13.83
CA GLU A 48 4.57 -11.27 14.21
C GLU A 48 5.35 -10.32 15.16
N ASP A 49 4.74 -9.23 15.64
CA ASP A 49 5.40 -8.16 16.43
C ASP A 49 6.60 -7.48 15.73
N LYS A 50 6.63 -7.52 14.39
CA LYS A 50 7.70 -6.93 13.56
C LYS A 50 7.35 -5.54 13.02
N TYR A 51 6.17 -5.01 13.37
CA TYR A 51 5.73 -3.68 12.97
C TYR A 51 5.91 -2.66 14.09
N GLN A 52 5.90 -1.35 13.75
CA GLN A 52 6.03 -0.27 14.74
C GLN A 52 4.82 -0.19 15.69
N LEU A 53 3.63 -0.51 15.18
CA LEU A 53 2.41 -0.60 15.94
C LEU A 53 2.31 -2.00 16.59
N LYS A 54 2.11 -2.04 17.92
CA LYS A 54 2.01 -3.29 18.69
C LYS A 54 0.73 -3.27 19.52
N PRO A 55 -0.42 -3.68 18.94
CA PRO A 55 -1.67 -3.76 19.69
C PRO A 55 -1.60 -4.76 20.83
N GLN A 56 -2.38 -4.50 21.87
CA GLN A 56 -2.58 -5.49 22.94
C GLN A 56 -3.38 -6.68 22.39
N ARG A 57 -2.90 -7.90 22.67
CA ARG A 57 -3.61 -9.13 22.28
C ARG A 57 -4.72 -9.49 23.26
N PRO A 58 -5.83 -10.14 22.80
CA PRO A 58 -6.08 -10.49 21.40
C PRO A 58 -6.48 -9.27 20.56
N PHE A 59 -6.06 -9.21 19.29
CA PHE A 59 -6.51 -8.19 18.33
C PHE A 59 -6.72 -8.80 16.96
N ALA A 60 -7.59 -8.19 16.15
CA ALA A 60 -7.73 -8.53 14.74
C ALA A 60 -6.72 -7.71 13.90
N PRO A 61 -5.99 -8.30 12.93
CA PRO A 61 -5.30 -7.54 11.90
C PRO A 61 -6.29 -6.91 10.93
N GLY A 62 -5.80 -6.34 9.82
CA GLY A 62 -6.62 -5.62 8.83
C GLY A 62 -6.55 -4.11 9.04
N SER A 63 -5.80 -3.45 8.17
CA SER A 63 -5.42 -2.04 8.34
C SER A 63 -6.29 -1.06 7.57
N GLU A 64 -7.17 -1.57 6.67
CA GLU A 64 -7.94 -0.76 5.74
C GLU A 64 -9.27 -1.46 5.41
N ILE A 65 -10.37 -0.73 5.57
CA ILE A 65 -11.71 -1.29 5.43
C ILE A 65 -12.59 -0.46 4.48
N ALA A 66 -13.64 -1.11 3.97
CA ALA A 66 -14.82 -0.49 3.41
C ALA A 66 -16.08 -1.12 4.01
N GLY A 67 -17.12 -0.34 4.26
CA GLY A 67 -18.32 -0.84 4.89
C GLY A 67 -19.45 0.18 4.91
N GLU A 68 -20.47 -0.12 5.70
CA GLU A 68 -21.67 0.69 5.88
C GLU A 68 -21.81 1.12 7.34
N VAL A 69 -22.25 2.34 7.56
CA VAL A 69 -22.57 2.85 8.89
C VAL A 69 -23.78 2.09 9.45
N GLU A 70 -23.61 1.39 10.57
CA GLU A 70 -24.67 0.69 11.29
C GLU A 70 -25.24 1.56 12.43
N ALA A 71 -24.40 2.37 13.09
CA ALA A 71 -24.83 3.34 14.08
C ALA A 71 -23.89 4.55 14.10
N VAL A 72 -24.43 5.69 14.54
CA VAL A 72 -23.74 6.97 14.65
C VAL A 72 -23.70 7.37 16.12
N GLY A 73 -22.49 7.54 16.67
CA GLY A 73 -22.29 7.98 18.05
C GLY A 73 -22.65 9.46 18.27
N ASP A 74 -22.85 9.84 19.50
CA ASP A 74 -23.22 11.21 19.86
C ASP A 74 -22.17 12.22 19.38
N GLY A 75 -22.64 13.37 18.89
CA GLY A 75 -21.78 14.47 18.44
C GLY A 75 -21.18 14.30 17.03
N VAL A 76 -21.42 13.20 16.35
CA VAL A 76 -21.00 12.99 14.96
C VAL A 76 -21.97 13.72 14.02
N ALA A 77 -21.42 14.49 13.07
CA ALA A 77 -22.17 15.16 12.02
C ALA A 77 -21.75 14.66 10.63
N GLY A 78 -22.66 14.78 9.65
CA GLY A 78 -22.37 14.47 8.24
C GLY A 78 -22.41 12.97 7.90
N TRP A 79 -22.84 12.11 8.82
CA TRP A 79 -23.00 10.67 8.63
C TRP A 79 -24.41 10.21 9.04
N SER A 80 -24.92 9.24 8.34
CA SER A 80 -26.21 8.59 8.59
C SER A 80 -26.05 7.06 8.50
N VAL A 81 -26.96 6.32 9.18
CA VAL A 81 -27.05 4.88 9.04
C VAL A 81 -27.30 4.51 7.56
N GLY A 82 -26.53 3.57 7.05
CA GLY A 82 -26.55 3.14 5.65
C GLY A 82 -25.54 3.88 4.75
N ASP A 83 -24.87 4.93 5.23
CA ASP A 83 -23.82 5.59 4.47
C ASP A 83 -22.65 4.63 4.24
N ARG A 84 -22.10 4.67 3.03
CA ARG A 84 -20.97 3.84 2.60
C ARG A 84 -19.66 4.59 2.86
N LEU A 85 -18.68 3.88 3.40
CA LEU A 85 -17.41 4.49 3.76
C LEU A 85 -16.20 3.59 3.47
N ILE A 86 -15.04 4.24 3.45
CA ILE A 86 -13.72 3.62 3.55
C ILE A 86 -12.95 4.25 4.70
N ALA A 87 -12.08 3.47 5.33
CA ALA A 87 -11.23 3.98 6.41
C ALA A 87 -9.91 3.23 6.52
N ALA A 88 -8.83 3.96 6.81
CA ALA A 88 -7.56 3.38 7.25
C ALA A 88 -7.56 3.29 8.78
N VAL A 89 -7.71 2.07 9.29
CA VAL A 89 -7.88 1.80 10.73
C VAL A 89 -6.59 1.39 11.43
N GLY A 90 -5.58 0.97 10.65
CA GLY A 90 -4.28 0.52 11.16
C GLY A 90 -4.26 -0.94 11.62
N PHE A 91 -5.28 -1.41 12.31
CA PHE A 91 -5.60 -2.81 12.64
C PHE A 91 -7.08 -2.89 13.05
N GLY A 92 -7.61 -4.08 13.20
CA GLY A 92 -8.99 -4.30 13.62
C GLY A 92 -9.98 -4.49 12.46
N GLY A 93 -9.53 -4.52 11.19
CA GLY A 93 -10.42 -4.59 10.04
C GLY A 93 -10.91 -5.99 9.67
N LEU A 94 -10.27 -7.07 10.16
CA LEU A 94 -10.72 -8.45 9.92
C LEU A 94 -11.77 -8.90 10.96
N VAL A 95 -12.87 -8.16 11.01
CA VAL A 95 -14.03 -8.35 11.89
C VAL A 95 -15.31 -7.97 11.15
N GLU A 96 -16.46 -8.53 11.55
CA GLU A 96 -17.76 -8.16 10.94
C GLU A 96 -18.17 -6.72 11.26
N LYS A 97 -17.81 -6.18 12.45
CA LYS A 97 -18.16 -4.83 12.88
C LYS A 97 -17.00 -4.16 13.61
N ILE A 98 -16.82 -2.86 13.41
CA ILE A 98 -15.80 -2.06 14.07
C ILE A 98 -16.34 -0.68 14.43
N ALA A 99 -16.00 -0.17 15.62
CA ALA A 99 -16.20 1.23 15.96
C ALA A 99 -14.94 2.03 15.59
N ILE A 100 -15.12 3.12 14.86
CA ILE A 100 -14.02 3.98 14.38
C ILE A 100 -14.32 5.46 14.64
N PRO A 101 -13.32 6.30 14.91
CA PRO A 101 -13.51 7.76 14.92
C PRO A 101 -14.06 8.24 13.58
N ALA A 102 -15.16 9.03 13.61
CA ALA A 102 -15.85 9.51 12.41
C ALA A 102 -14.92 10.33 11.48
N GLU A 103 -13.92 10.99 12.03
CA GLU A 103 -12.90 11.75 11.29
C GLU A 103 -12.00 10.90 10.40
N ARG A 104 -11.93 9.58 10.64
CA ARG A 104 -11.17 8.64 9.80
C ARG A 104 -11.96 8.10 8.62
N ALA A 105 -13.28 8.27 8.66
CA ALA A 105 -14.16 7.78 7.63
C ALA A 105 -14.22 8.73 6.43
N ILE A 106 -14.18 8.18 5.24
CA ILE A 106 -14.30 8.91 3.97
C ILE A 106 -15.46 8.26 3.21
N GLN A 107 -16.37 9.07 2.66
CA GLN A 107 -17.50 8.55 1.89
C GLN A 107 -17.02 7.75 0.68
N LEU A 108 -17.57 6.54 0.52
CA LEU A 108 -17.36 5.70 -0.67
C LEU A 108 -18.43 6.03 -1.71
N PRO A 109 -18.07 6.47 -2.93
CA PRO A 109 -19.02 6.71 -4.01
C PRO A 109 -19.90 5.49 -4.30
N ALA A 110 -21.18 5.73 -4.59
CA ALA A 110 -22.18 4.66 -4.75
C ALA A 110 -21.85 3.70 -5.91
N GLU A 111 -21.17 4.20 -6.94
CA GLU A 111 -20.75 3.43 -8.12
C GLU A 111 -19.52 2.54 -7.90
N ARG A 112 -18.86 2.66 -6.75
CA ARG A 112 -17.66 1.86 -6.43
C ARG A 112 -18.01 0.70 -5.51
N SER A 113 -17.37 -0.46 -5.71
CA SER A 113 -17.55 -1.59 -4.82
C SER A 113 -16.84 -1.42 -3.49
N PHE A 114 -17.21 -2.18 -2.47
CA PHE A 114 -16.51 -2.15 -1.18
C PHE A 114 -15.10 -2.72 -1.31
N GLU A 115 -14.91 -3.71 -2.17
CA GLU A 115 -13.62 -4.31 -2.46
C GLU A 115 -12.67 -3.25 -3.04
N GLU A 116 -13.10 -2.50 -4.05
CA GLU A 116 -12.31 -1.40 -4.64
C GLU A 116 -12.01 -0.33 -3.59
N GLY A 117 -13.02 0.06 -2.80
CA GLY A 117 -12.88 1.05 -1.74
C GLY A 117 -11.86 0.64 -0.68
N SER A 118 -11.91 -0.61 -0.20
CA SER A 118 -10.97 -1.14 0.79
C SER A 118 -9.54 -1.22 0.27
N ALA A 119 -9.31 -1.18 -1.03
CA ALA A 119 -8.00 -1.34 -1.67
C ALA A 119 -7.31 0.00 -2.04
N LEU A 120 -7.95 1.15 -1.76
CA LEU A 120 -7.52 2.46 -2.25
C LEU A 120 -6.57 3.18 -1.29
N LEU A 121 -6.98 3.37 -0.01
CA LEU A 121 -6.34 4.37 0.84
C LEU A 121 -4.87 4.07 1.11
N LEU A 122 -4.55 2.92 1.69
CA LEU A 122 -3.21 2.67 2.20
C LEU A 122 -2.16 2.66 1.08
N THR A 123 -2.45 2.04 -0.04
CA THR A 123 -1.50 1.90 -1.15
C THR A 123 -1.39 3.16 -1.98
N TYR A 124 -2.52 3.76 -2.39
CA TYR A 124 -2.51 4.96 -3.24
C TYR A 124 -2.12 6.22 -2.47
N ALA A 125 -2.54 6.37 -1.20
CA ALA A 125 -2.11 7.51 -0.41
C ALA A 125 -0.60 7.41 -0.05
N THR A 126 -0.07 6.20 0.17
CA THR A 126 1.38 6.01 0.30
C THR A 126 2.09 6.39 -1.00
N ALA A 127 1.61 5.94 -2.15
CA ALA A 127 2.24 6.19 -3.44
C ALA A 127 2.19 7.67 -3.84
N ILE A 128 1.05 8.37 -3.65
CA ILE A 128 0.96 9.79 -3.98
C ILE A 128 1.84 10.64 -3.05
N HIS A 129 1.86 10.35 -1.74
CA HIS A 129 2.79 10.99 -0.81
C HIS A 129 4.25 10.75 -1.21
N ALA A 130 4.58 9.51 -1.57
CA ALA A 130 5.92 9.17 -2.04
C ALA A 130 6.31 9.98 -3.28
N LEU A 131 5.49 9.97 -4.33
CA LEU A 131 5.85 10.54 -5.62
C LEU A 131 5.75 12.07 -5.64
N VAL A 132 4.71 12.66 -5.01
CA VAL A 132 4.48 14.11 -5.03
C VAL A 132 5.30 14.82 -3.97
N ASP A 133 5.22 14.40 -2.71
CA ASP A 133 5.85 15.13 -1.60
C ASP A 133 7.33 14.79 -1.46
N ARG A 134 7.67 13.50 -1.54
CA ARG A 134 9.04 13.05 -1.28
C ARG A 134 9.87 12.98 -2.56
N GLY A 135 9.28 12.44 -3.63
CA GLY A 135 9.89 12.30 -4.94
C GLY A 135 9.90 13.57 -5.77
N ARG A 136 8.93 14.47 -5.53
CA ARG A 136 8.72 15.69 -6.35
C ARG A 136 8.74 15.35 -7.84
N LEU A 137 8.06 14.26 -8.19
CA LEU A 137 8.03 13.74 -9.55
C LEU A 137 7.27 14.71 -10.47
N GLU A 138 7.89 15.11 -11.56
CA GLU A 138 7.37 16.03 -12.56
C GLU A 138 7.08 15.33 -13.90
N ALA A 139 6.23 15.92 -14.73
CA ALA A 139 5.94 15.41 -16.05
C ALA A 139 7.21 15.34 -16.92
N GLY A 140 7.35 14.24 -17.67
CA GLY A 140 8.51 13.98 -18.52
C GLY A 140 9.70 13.34 -17.80
N GLN A 141 9.73 13.33 -16.48
CA GLN A 141 10.74 12.62 -15.70
C GLN A 141 10.56 11.10 -15.76
N SER A 142 11.63 10.35 -15.44
CA SER A 142 11.63 8.90 -15.40
C SER A 142 11.47 8.39 -13.96
N LEU A 143 10.51 7.48 -13.76
CA LEU A 143 10.21 6.78 -12.51
C LEU A 143 10.56 5.30 -12.65
N LEU A 144 11.46 4.80 -11.82
CA LEU A 144 11.69 3.36 -11.64
C LEU A 144 10.91 2.88 -10.42
N VAL A 145 10.06 1.88 -10.58
CA VAL A 145 9.27 1.27 -9.50
C VAL A 145 9.75 -0.15 -9.26
N LEU A 146 10.37 -0.40 -8.11
CA LEU A 146 10.68 -1.76 -7.67
C LEU A 146 9.41 -2.45 -7.14
N GLY A 147 9.28 -3.76 -7.34
CA GLY A 147 8.08 -4.48 -6.92
C GLY A 147 6.79 -3.91 -7.52
N ALA A 148 6.87 -3.46 -8.77
CA ALA A 148 5.82 -2.70 -9.46
C ALA A 148 4.48 -3.42 -9.60
N SER A 149 4.41 -4.71 -9.32
CA SER A 149 3.18 -5.53 -9.34
C SER A 149 2.49 -5.65 -7.98
N GLY A 150 3.10 -5.19 -6.89
CA GLY A 150 2.46 -5.16 -5.57
C GLY A 150 1.48 -3.99 -5.41
N GLY A 151 0.73 -3.93 -4.31
CA GLY A 151 -0.29 -2.88 -4.12
C GLY A 151 0.25 -1.46 -4.24
N VAL A 152 1.33 -1.12 -3.51
CA VAL A 152 1.99 0.21 -3.63
C VAL A 152 2.66 0.37 -4.99
N GLY A 153 3.20 -0.72 -5.56
CA GLY A 153 3.85 -0.71 -6.87
C GLY A 153 2.88 -0.34 -8.01
N ILE A 154 1.73 -1.02 -8.08
CA ILE A 154 0.64 -0.71 -9.06
C ILE A 154 0.16 0.73 -8.86
N ALA A 155 -0.12 1.14 -7.63
CA ALA A 155 -0.53 2.51 -7.32
C ALA A 155 0.51 3.54 -7.80
N ALA A 156 1.80 3.25 -7.62
CA ALA A 156 2.88 4.14 -8.07
C ALA A 156 3.00 4.18 -9.61
N VAL A 157 2.78 3.07 -10.29
CA VAL A 157 2.74 3.03 -11.76
C VAL A 157 1.61 3.94 -12.27
N GLU A 158 0.39 3.73 -11.81
CA GLU A 158 -0.77 4.51 -12.24
C GLU A 158 -0.63 5.99 -11.89
N ILE A 159 -0.21 6.32 -10.66
CA ILE A 159 0.01 7.72 -10.24
C ILE A 159 1.15 8.36 -11.05
N GLY A 160 2.25 7.64 -11.29
CA GLY A 160 3.35 8.12 -12.14
C GLY A 160 2.87 8.47 -13.55
N LYS A 161 2.03 7.62 -14.15
CA LYS A 161 1.39 7.89 -15.43
C LYS A 161 0.42 9.08 -15.36
N ALA A 162 -0.37 9.17 -14.28
CA ALA A 162 -1.27 10.30 -14.06
C ALA A 162 -0.52 11.62 -13.87
N LEU A 163 0.72 11.61 -13.41
CA LEU A 163 1.61 12.76 -13.30
C LEU A 163 2.36 13.08 -14.61
N GLY A 164 2.28 12.21 -15.64
CA GLY A 164 2.94 12.40 -16.93
C GLY A 164 4.39 11.90 -16.96
N ALA A 165 4.80 11.04 -16.03
CA ALA A 165 6.13 10.47 -16.02
C ALA A 165 6.27 9.29 -17.01
N ARG A 166 7.52 9.01 -17.43
CA ARG A 166 7.90 7.73 -18.03
C ARG A 166 8.13 6.71 -16.91
N VAL A 167 7.34 5.63 -16.87
CA VAL A 167 7.38 4.64 -15.80
C VAL A 167 8.03 3.35 -16.25
N VAL A 168 9.10 2.94 -15.55
CA VAL A 168 9.78 1.66 -15.72
C VAL A 168 9.43 0.78 -14.52
N ALA A 169 8.77 -0.35 -14.78
CA ALA A 169 8.36 -1.32 -13.77
C ALA A 169 9.41 -2.42 -13.63
N ALA A 170 9.90 -2.65 -12.42
CA ALA A 170 10.82 -3.73 -12.12
C ALA A 170 10.12 -4.80 -11.27
N VAL A 171 10.09 -6.04 -11.75
CA VAL A 171 9.31 -7.14 -11.19
C VAL A 171 10.06 -8.48 -11.23
N SER A 172 9.53 -9.51 -10.55
CA SER A 172 10.19 -10.82 -10.39
C SER A 172 9.65 -11.93 -11.30
N SER A 173 8.71 -11.64 -12.20
CA SER A 173 8.20 -12.64 -13.17
C SER A 173 7.46 -11.97 -14.33
N GLU A 174 7.30 -12.71 -15.43
CA GLU A 174 6.56 -12.26 -16.62
C GLU A 174 5.07 -11.96 -16.33
N ALA A 175 4.42 -12.77 -15.48
CA ALA A 175 3.04 -12.50 -15.08
C ALA A 175 2.91 -11.15 -14.35
N LYS A 176 3.89 -10.82 -13.51
CA LYS A 176 3.98 -9.53 -12.81
C LYS A 176 4.30 -8.38 -13.76
N ALA A 177 5.15 -8.63 -14.79
CA ALA A 177 5.44 -7.64 -15.82
C ALA A 177 4.18 -7.29 -16.62
N LYS A 178 3.40 -8.31 -17.02
CA LYS A 178 2.11 -8.11 -17.69
C LYS A 178 1.15 -7.25 -16.87
N ALA A 179 1.06 -7.50 -15.55
CA ALA A 179 0.21 -6.72 -14.67
C ALA A 179 0.66 -5.25 -14.58
N ALA A 180 1.95 -4.98 -14.44
CA ALA A 180 2.49 -3.63 -14.38
C ALA A 180 2.32 -2.86 -15.71
N LEU A 181 2.50 -3.53 -16.85
CA LEU A 181 2.22 -2.95 -18.17
C LEU A 181 0.73 -2.67 -18.35
N GLY A 182 -0.15 -3.57 -17.87
CA GLY A 182 -1.60 -3.36 -17.85
C GLY A 182 -2.03 -2.17 -16.98
N ALA A 183 -1.29 -1.84 -15.93
CA ALA A 183 -1.47 -0.65 -15.10
C ALA A 183 -0.89 0.63 -15.74
N GLY A 184 -0.30 0.54 -16.93
CA GLY A 184 0.18 1.68 -17.70
C GLY A 184 1.68 1.95 -17.66
N ALA A 185 2.51 1.05 -17.10
CA ALA A 185 3.96 1.20 -17.21
C ALA A 185 4.41 1.23 -18.67
N ASP A 186 5.34 2.13 -19.01
CA ASP A 186 5.87 2.25 -20.39
C ASP A 186 6.81 1.09 -20.72
N GLN A 187 7.47 0.53 -19.71
CA GLN A 187 8.38 -0.59 -19.84
C GLN A 187 8.34 -1.45 -18.59
N ALA A 188 8.47 -2.75 -18.75
CA ALA A 188 8.69 -3.66 -17.62
C ALA A 188 10.01 -4.42 -17.82
N MET A 189 10.75 -4.63 -16.73
CA MET A 189 11.89 -5.51 -16.68
C MET A 189 11.67 -6.60 -15.63
N VAL A 190 12.08 -7.82 -15.95
CA VAL A 190 12.02 -8.95 -15.03
C VAL A 190 13.44 -9.19 -14.50
N TYR A 191 13.62 -8.99 -13.20
CA TYR A 191 14.88 -9.35 -12.54
C TYR A 191 14.82 -10.79 -12.02
N PRO A 192 15.97 -11.51 -11.98
CA PRO A 192 15.99 -12.88 -11.52
C PRO A 192 15.59 -13.00 -10.04
N ALA A 193 14.93 -14.11 -9.69
CA ALA A 193 14.72 -14.53 -8.31
C ALA A 193 15.91 -15.37 -7.84
N GLY A 194 16.27 -15.26 -6.55
CA GLY A 194 17.37 -16.04 -5.95
C GLY A 194 18.65 -15.24 -5.77
N ASP A 195 19.80 -15.91 -5.87
CA ASP A 195 21.11 -15.25 -5.71
C ASP A 195 21.32 -14.21 -6.80
N LEU A 196 21.38 -12.95 -6.37
CA LEU A 196 21.55 -11.81 -7.26
C LEU A 196 23.03 -11.51 -7.42
N ASP A 197 23.47 -11.36 -8.67
CA ASP A 197 24.69 -10.59 -8.94
C ASP A 197 24.33 -9.08 -8.90
N PRO A 198 24.74 -8.32 -7.87
CA PRO A 198 24.37 -6.92 -7.75
C PRO A 198 24.87 -6.03 -8.89
N LYS A 199 25.98 -6.44 -9.55
CA LYS A 199 26.52 -5.70 -10.70
C LYS A 199 25.69 -5.93 -11.95
N ALA A 200 25.33 -7.20 -12.22
CA ALA A 200 24.49 -7.57 -13.36
C ALA A 200 23.10 -6.94 -13.20
N LEU A 201 22.51 -6.98 -12.00
CA LEU A 201 21.23 -6.34 -11.72
C LEU A 201 21.30 -4.81 -11.89
N ALA A 202 22.33 -4.15 -11.39
CA ALA A 202 22.53 -2.71 -11.57
C ALA A 202 22.65 -2.33 -13.05
N GLN A 203 23.30 -3.19 -13.86
CA GLN A 203 23.39 -2.98 -15.30
C GLN A 203 22.01 -3.09 -15.97
N GLN A 204 21.21 -4.09 -15.60
CA GLN A 204 19.84 -4.24 -16.11
C GLN A 204 18.97 -3.03 -15.76
N PHE A 205 19.05 -2.52 -14.54
CA PHE A 205 18.33 -1.28 -14.16
C PHE A 205 18.77 -0.08 -15.01
N LYS A 206 20.08 0.10 -15.22
CA LYS A 206 20.60 1.19 -16.06
C LYS A 206 20.11 1.10 -17.52
N GLU A 207 20.09 -0.10 -18.07
CA GLU A 207 19.58 -0.33 -19.42
C GLU A 207 18.09 -0.03 -19.52
N ALA A 208 17.29 -0.43 -18.52
CA ALA A 208 15.85 -0.19 -18.49
C ALA A 208 15.49 1.30 -18.35
N VAL A 209 16.18 2.04 -17.48
CA VAL A 209 15.89 3.49 -17.30
C VAL A 209 16.53 4.36 -18.36
N GLY A 210 17.60 3.89 -19.00
CA GLY A 210 18.32 4.60 -20.06
C GLY A 210 19.50 5.43 -19.54
N PRO A 211 20.22 6.14 -20.44
CA PRO A 211 21.51 6.74 -20.16
C PRO A 211 21.49 7.83 -19.09
N ASN A 212 20.39 8.53 -18.93
CA ASN A 212 20.26 9.61 -17.95
C ASN A 212 19.97 9.11 -16.54
N GLY A 213 19.58 7.83 -16.37
CA GLY A 213 19.15 7.25 -15.10
C GLY A 213 17.69 7.57 -14.76
N ALA A 214 17.22 7.09 -13.61
CA ALA A 214 15.89 7.36 -13.09
C ALA A 214 15.90 8.63 -12.22
N ASP A 215 15.03 9.61 -12.53
CA ASP A 215 14.87 10.83 -11.73
C ASP A 215 14.29 10.49 -10.34
N VAL A 216 13.38 9.52 -10.30
CA VAL A 216 12.81 9.01 -9.06
C VAL A 216 12.84 7.48 -9.07
N ILE A 217 13.26 6.89 -7.95
CA ILE A 217 13.18 5.44 -7.71
C ILE A 217 12.27 5.21 -6.51
N LEU A 218 11.21 4.42 -6.67
CA LEU A 218 10.35 3.99 -5.57
C LEU A 218 10.73 2.57 -5.17
N ASP A 219 11.12 2.40 -3.91
CA ASP A 219 11.54 1.12 -3.35
C ASP A 219 10.64 0.62 -2.21
N PRO A 220 9.61 -0.16 -2.49
CA PRO A 220 8.84 -0.92 -1.50
C PRO A 220 9.39 -2.34 -1.27
N VAL A 221 10.59 -2.68 -1.75
CA VAL A 221 11.16 -4.03 -1.73
C VAL A 221 12.29 -4.17 -0.73
N GLY A 222 13.27 -3.26 -0.77
CA GLY A 222 14.44 -3.30 0.11
C GLY A 222 15.48 -4.35 -0.29
N GLY A 223 16.30 -4.76 0.68
CA GLY A 223 17.35 -5.76 0.51
C GLY A 223 18.40 -5.38 -0.54
N ASP A 224 18.97 -6.37 -1.21
CA ASP A 224 20.05 -6.17 -2.19
C ASP A 224 19.57 -5.48 -3.48
N TYR A 225 18.26 -5.43 -3.72
CA TYR A 225 17.67 -4.70 -4.86
C TYR A 225 17.90 -3.19 -4.77
N SER A 226 17.90 -2.65 -3.55
CA SER A 226 18.00 -1.21 -3.30
C SER A 226 19.33 -0.62 -3.77
N GLU A 227 20.46 -1.29 -3.46
CA GLU A 227 21.78 -0.81 -3.92
C GLU A 227 21.87 -0.87 -5.44
N ALA A 228 21.44 -1.98 -6.04
CA ALA A 228 21.47 -2.15 -7.49
C ALA A 228 20.63 -1.06 -8.20
N ALA A 229 19.44 -0.76 -7.67
CA ALA A 229 18.59 0.31 -8.20
C ALA A 229 19.20 1.70 -8.00
N LEU A 230 19.76 2.00 -6.82
CA LEU A 230 20.42 3.28 -6.55
C LEU A 230 21.57 3.58 -7.55
N ARG A 231 22.25 2.55 -8.06
CA ARG A 231 23.30 2.72 -9.09
C ARG A 231 22.74 3.19 -10.44
N SER A 232 21.43 3.08 -10.68
CA SER A 232 20.75 3.56 -11.88
C SER A 232 20.07 4.93 -11.72
N ILE A 233 20.26 5.58 -10.56
CA ILE A 233 19.66 6.89 -10.30
C ILE A 233 20.27 7.97 -11.20
N ALA A 234 19.48 8.95 -11.59
CA ALA A 234 19.93 10.15 -12.30
C ALA A 234 20.77 11.08 -11.41
N TRP A 235 21.41 12.04 -12.02
CA TRP A 235 22.01 13.16 -11.28
C TRP A 235 20.90 13.95 -10.57
N GLU A 236 21.09 14.24 -9.27
CA GLU A 236 20.10 14.88 -8.38
C GLU A 236 18.76 14.13 -8.25
N GLY A 237 18.74 12.83 -8.58
CA GLY A 237 17.56 11.98 -8.45
C GLY A 237 17.19 11.69 -7.00
N ARG A 238 15.99 11.13 -6.78
CA ARG A 238 15.46 10.79 -5.46
C ARG A 238 15.15 9.31 -5.33
N PHE A 239 15.76 8.68 -4.34
CA PHE A 239 15.51 7.29 -3.96
C PHE A 239 14.53 7.25 -2.78
N LEU A 240 13.34 6.71 -2.99
CA LEU A 240 12.23 6.71 -2.03
C LEU A 240 12.14 5.37 -1.31
N VAL A 241 12.45 5.36 -0.02
CA VAL A 241 12.43 4.17 0.85
C VAL A 241 11.03 4.01 1.42
N VAL A 242 10.30 2.95 1.01
CA VAL A 242 8.90 2.70 1.41
C VAL A 242 8.76 1.47 2.31
N GLY A 243 9.50 0.39 2.03
CA GLY A 243 9.35 -0.85 2.79
C GLY A 243 10.47 -1.85 2.54
N PHE A 244 10.44 -2.97 3.30
CA PHE A 244 11.56 -3.91 3.38
C PHE A 244 11.16 -5.39 3.32
N PRO A 245 10.24 -5.83 2.45
CA PRO A 245 9.90 -7.26 2.32
C PRO A 245 11.08 -8.17 1.99
N ALA A 246 12.11 -7.62 1.32
CA ALA A 246 13.35 -8.35 1.02
C ALA A 246 14.45 -8.15 2.07
N GLY A 247 14.15 -7.45 3.18
CA GLY A 247 15.10 -7.08 4.22
C GLY A 247 15.52 -5.62 4.17
N ILE A 248 16.12 -5.13 5.27
CA ILE A 248 16.60 -3.75 5.36
C ILE A 248 17.83 -3.57 4.47
N ALA A 249 17.76 -2.64 3.53
CA ALA A 249 18.84 -2.34 2.61
C ALA A 249 20.06 -1.73 3.31
N LYS A 250 21.25 -2.07 2.83
CA LYS A 250 22.52 -1.43 3.21
C LYS A 250 23.02 -0.64 2.02
N LEU A 251 22.91 0.69 2.06
CA LEU A 251 23.32 1.55 0.96
C LEU A 251 24.71 2.12 1.19
N PRO A 252 25.63 1.97 0.22
CA PRO A 252 26.92 2.66 0.26
C PRO A 252 26.71 4.17 0.03
N LEU A 253 26.91 4.98 1.07
CA LEU A 253 26.63 6.42 1.02
C LEU A 253 27.48 7.20 -0.02
N ASN A 254 28.63 6.66 -0.43
CA ASN A 254 29.42 7.25 -1.53
C ASN A 254 28.63 7.32 -2.86
N LEU A 255 27.62 6.46 -3.06
CA LEU A 255 26.77 6.53 -4.25
C LEU A 255 25.94 7.81 -4.27
N THR A 256 25.48 8.28 -3.12
CA THR A 256 24.71 9.53 -3.04
C THR A 256 25.60 10.74 -3.38
N LEU A 257 26.85 10.75 -2.92
CA LEU A 257 27.82 11.78 -3.27
C LEU A 257 28.13 11.81 -4.78
N LEU A 258 28.32 10.63 -5.38
CA LEU A 258 28.69 10.53 -6.81
C LEU A 258 27.56 10.96 -7.76
N LYS A 259 26.31 10.95 -7.30
CA LYS A 259 25.13 11.32 -8.07
C LYS A 259 24.45 12.59 -7.57
N SER A 260 24.97 13.21 -6.48
CA SER A 260 24.30 14.33 -5.80
C SER A 260 22.83 14.03 -5.48
N CYS A 261 22.48 12.75 -5.23
CA CYS A 261 21.11 12.29 -5.10
C CYS A 261 20.66 12.22 -3.64
N ASP A 262 19.33 12.28 -3.44
CA ASP A 262 18.68 12.17 -2.15
C ASP A 262 18.21 10.73 -1.87
N VAL A 263 18.32 10.28 -0.61
CA VAL A 263 17.62 9.09 -0.10
C VAL A 263 16.55 9.56 0.87
N CYS A 264 15.28 9.36 0.52
CA CYS A 264 14.13 9.92 1.20
C CYS A 264 13.25 8.82 1.82
N GLY A 265 13.02 8.87 3.12
CA GLY A 265 12.04 8.00 3.78
C GLY A 265 10.59 8.39 3.42
N VAL A 266 9.72 7.41 3.28
CA VAL A 266 8.30 7.56 3.04
C VAL A 266 7.52 6.88 4.16
N PHE A 267 6.78 7.65 4.96
CA PHE A 267 5.93 7.13 6.02
C PHE A 267 4.58 7.85 6.01
N TRP A 268 3.68 7.37 5.16
CA TRP A 268 2.37 8.00 4.95
C TRP A 268 1.54 8.12 6.24
N GLY A 269 1.47 7.10 7.07
CA GLY A 269 0.66 7.16 8.31
C GLY A 269 1.07 8.29 9.25
N ALA A 270 2.39 8.52 9.41
CA ALA A 270 2.90 9.63 10.19
C ALA A 270 2.67 10.99 9.49
N PHE A 271 2.76 11.05 8.17
CA PHE A 271 2.44 12.23 7.38
C PHE A 271 0.97 12.61 7.52
N ALA A 272 0.05 11.65 7.34
CA ALA A 272 -1.39 11.88 7.44
C ALA A 272 -1.80 12.45 8.82
N ALA A 273 -1.18 11.95 9.90
CA ALA A 273 -1.43 12.44 11.25
C ALA A 273 -0.86 13.84 11.52
N ARG A 274 0.30 14.18 10.92
CA ARG A 274 0.98 15.47 11.14
C ARG A 274 0.48 16.58 10.23
N GLU A 275 0.08 16.22 9.01
CA GLU A 275 -0.33 17.16 7.96
C GLU A 275 -1.69 16.76 7.35
N PRO A 276 -2.77 16.72 8.17
CA PRO A 276 -4.07 16.20 7.76
C PRO A 276 -4.66 16.95 6.57
N GLN A 277 -4.44 18.26 6.46
CA GLN A 277 -4.95 19.07 5.35
C GLN A 277 -4.28 18.71 4.01
N ARG A 278 -2.96 18.48 4.02
CA ARG A 278 -2.24 18.02 2.81
C ARG A 278 -2.65 16.60 2.43
N ASN A 279 -2.83 15.73 3.43
CA ASN A 279 -3.34 14.39 3.19
C ASN A 279 -4.74 14.44 2.58
N ALA A 280 -5.65 15.27 3.08
CA ALA A 280 -6.99 15.45 2.52
C ALA A 280 -6.94 15.89 1.04
N ALA A 281 -6.07 16.83 0.68
CA ALA A 281 -5.89 17.25 -0.71
C ALA A 281 -5.38 16.10 -1.62
N HIS A 282 -4.51 15.23 -1.09
CA HIS A 282 -4.10 14.01 -1.82
C HIS A 282 -5.25 13.04 -2.01
N ILE A 283 -6.06 12.82 -0.99
CA ILE A 283 -7.23 11.94 -1.07
C ILE A 283 -8.24 12.47 -2.10
N GLU A 284 -8.57 13.76 -2.07
CA GLU A 284 -9.43 14.38 -3.08
C GLU A 284 -8.90 14.19 -4.51
N ARG A 285 -7.58 14.34 -4.69
CA ARG A 285 -6.92 14.13 -5.98
C ARG A 285 -7.02 12.67 -6.42
N LEU A 286 -6.85 11.71 -5.52
CA LEU A 286 -7.00 10.28 -5.79
C LEU A 286 -8.45 9.95 -6.17
N PHE A 287 -9.45 10.45 -5.45
CA PHE A 287 -10.86 10.23 -5.79
C PHE A 287 -11.21 10.80 -7.16
N ARG A 288 -10.73 12.00 -7.48
CA ARG A 288 -10.91 12.56 -8.82
C ARG A 288 -10.28 11.68 -9.90
N TRP A 289 -9.04 11.24 -9.74
CA TRP A 289 -8.39 10.36 -10.71
C TRP A 289 -9.07 8.99 -10.82
N TRP A 290 -9.61 8.49 -9.71
CA TRP A 290 -10.39 7.26 -9.70
C TRP A 290 -11.71 7.42 -10.46
N ALA A 291 -12.42 8.54 -10.27
CA ALA A 291 -13.63 8.87 -11.03
C ALA A 291 -13.34 9.03 -12.54
N GLU A 292 -12.19 9.63 -12.89
CA GLU A 292 -11.72 9.80 -14.26
C GLU A 292 -11.21 8.48 -14.91
N GLY A 293 -11.10 7.39 -14.14
CA GLY A 293 -10.54 6.11 -14.61
C GLY A 293 -9.04 6.13 -14.86
N ARG A 294 -8.30 7.11 -14.29
CA ARG A 294 -6.84 7.23 -14.40
C ARG A 294 -6.10 6.34 -13.41
N ILE A 295 -6.77 5.95 -12.35
CA ILE A 295 -6.32 4.95 -11.38
C ILE A 295 -7.45 3.95 -11.13
N ALA A 296 -7.10 2.68 -10.86
CA ALA A 296 -8.06 1.62 -10.56
C ALA A 296 -7.40 0.56 -9.67
N PRO A 297 -7.79 0.42 -8.39
CA PRO A 297 -7.21 -0.59 -7.52
C PRO A 297 -7.30 -2.00 -8.12
N MET A 298 -6.15 -2.59 -8.45
CA MET A 298 -6.09 -3.93 -9.03
C MET A 298 -6.28 -4.97 -7.92
N ILE A 299 -7.44 -5.64 -7.92
CA ILE A 299 -7.75 -6.74 -7.00
C ILE A 299 -7.52 -8.06 -7.73
N SER A 300 -6.60 -8.90 -7.22
CA SER A 300 -6.26 -10.17 -7.87
C SER A 300 -6.98 -11.38 -7.28
N ALA A 301 -7.44 -11.29 -6.04
CA ALA A 301 -8.23 -12.33 -5.40
C ALA A 301 -9.03 -11.78 -4.22
N THR A 302 -10.17 -12.45 -3.95
CA THR A 302 -11.00 -12.24 -2.76
C THR A 302 -11.03 -13.50 -1.92
N TYR A 303 -11.14 -13.33 -0.60
CA TYR A 303 -11.21 -14.40 0.38
C TYR A 303 -12.34 -14.13 1.37
N PRO A 304 -13.09 -15.15 1.83
CA PRO A 304 -13.97 -14.96 2.98
C PRO A 304 -13.14 -14.78 4.27
N LEU A 305 -13.76 -14.21 5.32
CA LEU A 305 -13.10 -13.93 6.61
C LEU A 305 -12.38 -15.16 7.18
N GLU A 306 -13.01 -16.34 7.07
CA GLU A 306 -12.48 -17.62 7.55
C GLU A 306 -11.15 -18.00 6.90
N ARG A 307 -10.87 -17.47 5.70
CA ARG A 307 -9.65 -17.73 4.93
C ARG A 307 -8.72 -16.52 4.83
N ALA A 308 -8.94 -15.48 5.63
CA ALA A 308 -8.11 -14.27 5.59
C ALA A 308 -6.63 -14.54 5.95
N GLY A 309 -6.36 -15.55 6.78
CA GLY A 309 -4.99 -16.02 7.05
C GLY A 309 -4.26 -16.46 5.78
N GLU A 310 -4.96 -17.09 4.82
CA GLU A 310 -4.38 -17.48 3.51
C GLU A 310 -4.03 -16.24 2.67
N ALA A 311 -4.86 -15.20 2.71
CA ALA A 311 -4.57 -13.95 2.01
C ALA A 311 -3.31 -13.26 2.58
N ILE A 312 -3.17 -13.23 3.91
CA ILE A 312 -1.96 -12.69 4.57
C ILE A 312 -0.72 -13.53 4.20
N ALA A 313 -0.85 -14.87 4.21
CA ALA A 313 0.23 -15.76 3.81
C ALA A 313 0.66 -15.55 2.35
N ALA A 314 -0.31 -15.44 1.43
CA ALA A 314 -0.02 -15.19 0.02
C ALA A 314 0.73 -13.87 -0.22
N LEU A 315 0.40 -12.82 0.56
CA LEU A 315 1.11 -11.54 0.51
C LEU A 315 2.52 -11.66 1.10
N ARG A 316 2.67 -12.27 2.29
CA ARG A 316 3.97 -12.53 2.94
C ARG A 316 4.91 -13.30 2.02
N ASP A 317 4.39 -14.31 1.34
CA ASP A 317 5.14 -15.18 0.42
C ASP A 317 5.38 -14.56 -0.96
N ARG A 318 5.01 -13.28 -1.16
CA ARG A 318 5.19 -12.49 -2.41
C ARG A 318 4.51 -13.12 -3.63
N LYS A 319 3.42 -13.88 -3.41
CA LYS A 319 2.62 -14.51 -4.49
C LYS A 319 1.57 -13.56 -5.04
N ALA A 320 1.22 -12.51 -4.30
CA ALA A 320 0.19 -11.55 -4.68
C ALA A 320 0.63 -10.66 -5.87
N ILE A 321 -0.35 -10.33 -6.71
CA ILE A 321 -0.29 -9.28 -7.73
C ILE A 321 -1.38 -8.27 -7.38
N GLY A 322 -1.08 -6.98 -7.27
CA GLY A 322 -2.05 -5.98 -6.79
C GLY A 322 -2.47 -6.22 -5.35
N LYS A 323 -3.79 -6.18 -5.11
CA LYS A 323 -4.41 -6.28 -3.78
C LYS A 323 -5.14 -7.61 -3.60
N LEU A 324 -5.10 -8.11 -2.39
CA LEU A 324 -5.93 -9.20 -1.88
C LEU A 324 -6.97 -8.60 -0.94
N VAL A 325 -8.23 -8.98 -1.08
CA VAL A 325 -9.34 -8.42 -0.31
C VAL A 325 -10.07 -9.55 0.43
N VAL A 326 -10.40 -9.31 1.68
CA VAL A 326 -11.28 -10.17 2.48
C VAL A 326 -12.67 -9.58 2.44
N THR A 327 -13.68 -10.39 2.07
CA THR A 327 -15.10 -10.02 2.08
C THR A 327 -15.77 -10.57 3.32
N LEU A 328 -16.70 -9.80 3.90
CA LEU A 328 -17.39 -10.11 5.14
C LEU A 328 -18.92 -10.03 4.97
#